data_d648919e412a1745a8f45b170c7962cd
#
_entry.id   d648919e412a1745a8f45b170c7962cd
#
_cell.length_a   1.000
_cell.length_b   1.000
_cell.length_c   1.000
_cell.angle_alpha   90.00
_cell.angle_beta   90.00
_cell.angle_gamma   90.00
#
_symmetry.space_group_name_H-M   'P 1'
#
loop_
_entity.id
_entity.type
_entity.pdbx_description
1 polymer ?
#
loop_
_entity_poly.entity_id
_entity_poly.type
_entity_poly.pdbx_seq_one_letter_code
_entity_poly.pdbx_strand_id
1 'polypeptide(L)'
;MPREFSRHQRLASEVLRTLSELLRFETKDPRLQRVSLTAVDLSRDLSVARVYFSLLDPDETADEALAGLERATGFLRSRLGRSLQVRHVPELR
;
A
#
# COMPACT_ATOMS: atom_id res chain seq x y z
N MET A 1 5.22 -23.75 -17.94
CA MET A 1 3.82 -23.44 -17.76
C MET A 1 3.60 -22.42 -16.67
N PRO A 2 2.92 -21.38 -16.98
CA PRO A 2 2.66 -20.40 -15.94
C PRO A 2 1.78 -21.00 -14.86
N ARG A 3 2.18 -20.77 -13.68
CA ARG A 3 1.44 -21.23 -12.54
C ARG A 3 0.47 -20.13 -12.13
N GLU A 4 -0.73 -20.50 -11.83
CA GLU A 4 -1.67 -19.53 -11.32
C GLU A 4 -1.19 -19.04 -9.98
N PHE A 5 -1.30 -17.73 -9.78
CA PHE A 5 -1.03 -17.16 -8.49
C PHE A 5 -2.14 -17.58 -7.52
N SER A 6 -1.79 -17.82 -6.28
CA SER A 6 -2.79 -18.08 -5.25
C SER A 6 -3.66 -16.86 -5.05
N ARG A 7 -4.82 -17.03 -4.42
CA ARG A 7 -5.68 -15.91 -4.05
C ARG A 7 -4.92 -14.89 -3.21
N HIS A 8 -4.10 -15.41 -2.32
CA HIS A 8 -3.30 -14.59 -1.44
C HIS A 8 -2.37 -13.67 -2.25
N GLN A 9 -1.69 -14.24 -3.23
CA GLN A 9 -0.78 -13.48 -4.07
C GLN A 9 -1.51 -12.47 -4.96
N ARG A 10 -2.67 -12.85 -5.49
CA ARG A 10 -3.48 -11.94 -6.28
C ARG A 10 -3.96 -10.77 -5.47
N LEU A 11 -4.41 -11.04 -4.25
CA LEU A 11 -4.88 -9.98 -3.39
C LEU A 11 -3.74 -9.04 -3.02
N ALA A 12 -2.57 -9.59 -2.72
CA ALA A 12 -1.40 -8.76 -2.43
C ALA A 12 -1.07 -7.84 -3.61
N SER A 13 -1.13 -8.36 -4.83
CA SER A 13 -0.88 -7.56 -6.03
C SER A 13 -1.92 -6.47 -6.22
N GLU A 14 -3.17 -6.77 -5.97
CA GLU A 14 -4.24 -5.78 -6.05
C GLU A 14 -4.11 -4.70 -5.00
N VAL A 15 -3.74 -5.09 -3.78
CA VAL A 15 -3.49 -4.12 -2.71
C VAL A 15 -2.37 -3.17 -3.12
N LEU A 16 -1.28 -3.73 -3.62
CA LEU A 16 -0.14 -2.91 -4.06
C LEU A 16 -0.55 -1.93 -5.16
N ARG A 17 -1.25 -2.42 -6.17
CA ARG A 17 -1.68 -1.57 -7.27
C ARG A 17 -2.62 -0.47 -6.80
N THR A 18 -3.60 -0.84 -5.98
CA THR A 18 -4.59 0.12 -5.50
C THR A 18 -3.96 1.18 -4.63
N LEU A 19 -3.09 0.78 -3.69
CA LEU A 19 -2.40 1.73 -2.83
C LEU A 19 -1.49 2.66 -3.64
N SER A 20 -0.82 2.13 -4.65
CA SER A 20 0.04 2.94 -5.51
C SER A 20 -0.76 4.01 -6.24
N GLU A 21 -1.93 3.64 -6.76
CA GLU A 21 -2.80 4.58 -7.43
C GLU A 21 -3.35 5.64 -6.48
N LEU A 22 -3.72 5.23 -5.28
CA LEU A 22 -4.22 6.17 -4.27
C LEU A 22 -3.15 7.19 -3.88
N LEU A 23 -1.93 6.75 -3.69
CA LEU A 23 -0.83 7.66 -3.37
C LEU A 23 -0.58 8.64 -4.51
N ARG A 24 -0.68 8.16 -5.73
CA ARG A 24 -0.37 8.96 -6.90
C ARG A 24 -1.44 10.00 -7.21
N PHE A 25 -2.70 9.61 -7.09
CA PHE A 25 -3.80 10.44 -7.58
C PHE A 25 -4.69 11.04 -6.50
N GLU A 26 -4.70 10.46 -5.31
CA GLU A 26 -5.66 10.83 -4.28
C GLU A 26 -5.06 11.50 -3.04
N THR A 27 -3.76 11.56 -2.93
CA THR A 27 -3.13 12.24 -1.80
C THR A 27 -2.45 13.52 -2.24
N LYS A 28 -2.43 14.50 -1.34
CA LYS A 28 -1.79 15.79 -1.60
C LYS A 28 -0.63 16.08 -0.67
N ASP A 29 -0.28 15.13 0.19
CA ASP A 29 0.83 15.31 1.12
C ASP A 29 2.14 15.28 0.32
N PRO A 30 2.94 16.36 0.33
CA PRO A 30 4.19 16.41 -0.43
C PRO A 30 5.17 15.31 -0.02
N ARG A 31 5.07 14.82 1.22
CA ARG A 31 5.95 13.74 1.67
C ARG A 31 5.68 12.43 0.94
N LEU A 32 4.53 12.29 0.29
CA LEU A 32 4.15 11.07 -0.40
C LEU A 32 4.37 11.14 -1.91
N GLN A 33 4.74 12.28 -2.44
CA GLN A 33 4.86 12.46 -3.89
C GLN A 33 5.98 11.66 -4.51
N ARG A 34 7.00 11.34 -3.74
CA ARG A 34 8.17 10.63 -4.24
C ARG A 34 8.35 9.27 -3.60
N VAL A 35 7.29 8.78 -2.98
CA VAL A 35 7.28 7.43 -2.43
C VAL A 35 6.81 6.46 -3.50
N SER A 36 7.57 5.40 -3.69
CA SER A 36 7.20 4.31 -4.59
C SER A 36 6.96 3.07 -3.77
N LEU A 37 5.75 2.52 -3.85
CA LEU A 37 5.46 1.26 -3.16
C LEU A 37 6.03 0.12 -3.98
N THR A 38 6.81 -0.74 -3.34
CA THR A 38 7.54 -1.77 -4.04
C THR A 38 6.96 -3.16 -3.85
N ALA A 39 6.33 -3.42 -2.71
CA ALA A 39 5.77 -4.74 -2.43
C ALA A 39 4.75 -4.67 -1.32
N VAL A 40 3.87 -5.66 -1.29
CA VAL A 40 2.93 -5.86 -0.20
C VAL A 40 3.03 -7.32 0.22
N ASP A 41 3.16 -7.53 1.52
CA ASP A 41 3.20 -8.85 2.12
C ASP A 41 1.97 -9.00 3.02
N LEU A 42 1.06 -9.88 2.66
CA LEU A 42 -0.15 -10.11 3.42
C LEU A 42 0.05 -11.25 4.40
N SER A 43 -0.46 -11.09 5.62
CA SER A 43 -0.49 -12.18 6.57
C SER A 43 -1.42 -13.29 6.06
N ARG A 44 -1.24 -14.51 6.57
CA ARG A 44 -2.02 -15.65 6.11
C ARG A 44 -3.51 -15.46 6.27
N ASP A 45 -3.92 -14.85 7.37
CA ASP A 45 -5.32 -14.61 7.66
C ASP A 45 -5.83 -13.31 7.03
N LEU A 46 -4.99 -12.64 6.26
CA LEU A 46 -5.33 -11.40 5.57
C LEU A 46 -5.66 -10.23 6.49
N SER A 47 -5.26 -10.31 7.76
CA SER A 47 -5.55 -9.27 8.73
C SER A 47 -4.54 -8.12 8.71
N VAL A 48 -3.34 -8.36 8.20
CA VAL A 48 -2.26 -7.37 8.16
C VAL A 48 -1.64 -7.34 6.78
N ALA A 49 -1.46 -6.15 6.24
CA ALA A 49 -0.71 -5.93 5.01
C ALA A 49 0.53 -5.11 5.35
N ARG A 50 1.68 -5.72 5.20
CA ARG A 50 2.96 -5.01 5.37
C ARG A 50 3.36 -4.44 4.04
N VAL A 51 3.51 -3.13 4.00
CA VAL A 51 3.77 -2.41 2.75
C VAL A 51 5.20 -1.91 2.75
N TYR A 52 5.92 -2.20 1.69
CA TYR A 52 7.30 -1.77 1.52
C TYR A 52 7.36 -0.64 0.52
N PHE A 53 8.23 0.31 0.76
CA PHE A 53 8.36 1.46 -0.11
C PHE A 53 9.82 1.84 -0.31
N SER A 54 10.07 2.59 -1.37
CA SER A 54 11.37 3.21 -1.60
C SER A 54 11.14 4.69 -1.91
N LEU A 55 12.21 5.46 -1.78
CA LEU A 55 12.18 6.89 -2.06
C LEU A 55 12.83 7.16 -3.40
N LEU A 56 12.18 8.01 -4.19
CA LEU A 56 12.70 8.40 -5.50
C LEU A 56 13.65 9.58 -5.43
N ASP A 57 13.56 10.34 -4.35
CA ASP A 57 14.41 11.52 -4.15
C ASP A 57 15.48 11.19 -3.11
N PRO A 58 16.76 11.22 -3.47
CA PRO A 58 17.83 10.91 -2.52
C PRO A 58 17.94 11.89 -1.36
N ASP A 59 17.38 13.10 -1.52
CA ASP A 59 17.41 14.10 -0.46
C ASP A 59 16.28 13.93 0.54
N GLU A 60 15.32 13.06 0.25
CA GLU A 60 14.20 12.83 1.13
C GLU A 60 14.58 11.79 2.18
N THR A 61 14.13 11.99 3.41
CA THR A 61 14.43 11.04 4.47
C THR A 61 13.31 10.02 4.62
N ALA A 62 13.71 8.79 4.97
CA ALA A 62 12.75 7.72 5.22
C ALA A 62 11.80 8.08 6.36
N ASP A 63 12.29 8.80 7.36
CA ASP A 63 11.46 9.18 8.50
C ASP A 63 10.31 10.11 8.09
N GLU A 64 10.58 11.05 7.20
CA GLU A 64 9.53 11.95 6.71
C GLU A 64 8.50 11.20 5.89
N ALA A 65 8.95 10.32 5.01
CA ALA A 65 8.06 9.51 4.20
C ALA A 65 7.19 8.60 5.08
N LEU A 66 7.81 7.97 6.07
CA LEU A 66 7.10 7.10 6.99
C LEU A 66 6.06 7.85 7.77
N ALA A 67 6.39 9.05 8.26
CA ALA A 67 5.42 9.87 8.98
C ALA A 67 4.22 10.22 8.09
N GLY A 68 4.48 10.56 6.82
CA GLY A 68 3.42 10.84 5.88
C GLY A 68 2.52 9.65 5.63
N LEU A 69 3.13 8.48 5.46
CA LEU A 69 2.39 7.24 5.25
C LEU A 69 1.56 6.87 6.46
N GLU A 70 2.10 7.04 7.66
CA GLU A 70 1.37 6.76 8.89
C GLU A 70 0.14 7.66 9.02
N ARG A 71 0.26 8.93 8.68
CA ARG A 71 -0.88 9.85 8.72
C ARG A 71 -1.93 9.49 7.68
N ALA A 72 -1.51 8.95 6.55
CA ALA A 72 -2.43 8.59 5.48
C ALA A 72 -3.06 7.21 5.66
N THR A 73 -2.63 6.43 6.65
CA THR A 73 -3.07 5.04 6.81
C THR A 73 -4.60 4.90 6.87
N GLY A 74 -5.26 5.75 7.65
CA GLY A 74 -6.72 5.67 7.77
C GLY A 74 -7.42 5.92 6.44
N PHE A 75 -6.97 6.93 5.71
CA PHE A 75 -7.51 7.25 4.40
C PHE A 75 -7.28 6.11 3.41
N LEU A 76 -6.03 5.61 3.35
CA LEU A 76 -5.67 4.55 2.43
C LEU A 76 -6.46 3.28 2.72
N ARG A 77 -6.60 2.94 3.98
CA ARG A 77 -7.34 1.74 4.37
C ARG A 77 -8.81 1.85 4.00
N SER A 78 -9.41 3.02 4.23
CA SER A 78 -10.80 3.26 3.90
C SER A 78 -11.05 3.12 2.39
N ARG A 79 -10.19 3.74 1.59
CA ARG A 79 -10.33 3.67 0.13
C ARG A 79 -10.04 2.27 -0.40
N LEU A 80 -9.09 1.59 0.20
CA LEU A 80 -8.75 0.22 -0.17
C LEU A 80 -9.94 -0.69 0.00
N GLY A 81 -10.65 -0.56 1.12
CA GLY A 81 -11.82 -1.38 1.38
C GLY A 81 -12.90 -1.20 0.34
N ARG A 82 -13.09 0.02 -0.14
CA ARG A 82 -14.07 0.30 -1.19
C ARG A 82 -13.67 -0.30 -2.53
N SER A 83 -12.39 -0.22 -2.86
CA SER A 83 -11.90 -0.69 -4.15
C SER A 83 -11.88 -2.20 -4.27
N LEU A 84 -11.50 -2.88 -3.20
CA LEU A 84 -11.30 -4.33 -3.26
C LEU A 84 -12.55 -5.13 -2.96
N GLN A 85 -13.55 -4.52 -2.36
CA GLN A 85 -14.79 -5.22 -2.02
C GLN A 85 -14.53 -6.47 -1.18
N VAL A 86 -13.55 -6.40 -0.28
CA VAL A 86 -13.21 -7.50 0.59
C VAL A 86 -13.98 -7.39 1.90
N ARG A 87 -14.19 -8.55 2.55
CA ARG A 87 -14.91 -8.60 3.80
C ARG A 87 -14.18 -7.84 4.91
N HIS A 88 -12.88 -8.02 4.98
CA HIS A 88 -12.05 -7.33 5.95
C HIS A 88 -10.95 -6.59 5.23
N VAL A 89 -10.72 -5.34 5.64
CA VAL A 89 -9.62 -4.56 5.12
C VAL A 89 -8.40 -4.83 6.00
N PRO A 90 -7.29 -5.27 5.43
CA PRO A 90 -6.10 -5.53 6.23
C PRO A 90 -5.59 -4.28 6.95
N GLU A 91 -4.99 -4.48 8.11
CA GLU A 91 -4.27 -3.43 8.79
C GLU A 91 -3.00 -3.14 8.01
N LEU A 92 -2.74 -1.86 7.73
CA LEU A 92 -1.55 -1.45 6.97
C LEU A 92 -0.39 -1.17 7.92
N ARG A 93 0.81 -1.65 7.55
CA ARG A 93 2.04 -1.42 8.32
C ARG A 93 3.21 -1.10 7.42
#